data_d14017c1d7128b0954045987b84d785d
#
_entry.id   d14017c1d7128b0954045987b84d785d
#
_cell.length_a   1.000
_cell.length_b   1.000
_cell.length_c   1.000
_cell.angle_alpha   90.00
_cell.angle_beta   90.00
_cell.angle_gamma   90.00
#
_symmetry.space_group_name_H-M   'P 1'
#
loop_
_entity.id
_entity.type
_entity.pdbx_description
1 polymer ?
#
loop_
_entity_poly.entity_id
_entity_poly.type
_entity_poly.pdbx_seq_one_letter_code
_entity_poly.pdbx_strand_id
1 'polypeptide(L)'
;MATFTVNGQTVQAEKNQKLIRFLRDELRLTSVKDGCSEGACGTCHVLIDGKATKACVPSTDKLEGKTILTVEGLSDWEKDVYTYAFGKAGAVQCGFCIPGMVISAKALLDANPAPTREEAAFAIRNNICRCTGYVKIIDGILLAAEILRTGKLPDCLLYTSPSPRD
;
A
#
# COMPACT_ATOMS: atom_id res chain seq x y z
N MET A 1 23.80 8.89 11.19
CA MET A 1 23.63 8.81 9.73
C MET A 1 23.30 7.38 9.37
N ALA A 2 22.29 7.13 8.55
CA ALA A 2 21.95 5.81 8.08
C ALA A 2 21.67 5.88 6.57
N THR A 3 22.21 4.91 5.82
CA THR A 3 22.05 4.81 4.36
C THR A 3 21.18 3.60 4.06
N PHE A 4 20.10 3.78 3.29
CA PHE A 4 19.16 2.74 2.92
C PHE A 4 18.53 3.06 1.57
N THR A 5 17.78 2.12 1.01
CA THR A 5 17.13 2.29 -0.30
C THR A 5 15.65 2.58 -0.13
N VAL A 6 15.11 3.58 -0.82
CA VAL A 6 13.68 3.89 -0.87
C VAL A 6 13.24 3.93 -2.32
N ASN A 7 12.28 3.10 -2.71
CA ASN A 7 11.74 3.01 -4.07
C ASN A 7 12.85 2.86 -5.13
N GLY A 8 13.88 2.06 -4.83
CA GLY A 8 15.02 1.82 -5.74
C GLY A 8 16.10 2.90 -5.73
N GLN A 9 15.95 3.98 -4.96
CA GLN A 9 16.93 5.05 -4.84
C GLN A 9 17.66 4.97 -3.49
N THR A 10 18.98 5.06 -3.52
CA THR A 10 19.78 5.14 -2.28
C THR A 10 19.63 6.52 -1.66
N VAL A 11 19.25 6.56 -0.40
CA VAL A 11 19.04 7.78 0.36
C VAL A 11 19.84 7.75 1.66
N GLN A 12 20.17 8.91 2.19
CA GLN A 12 20.90 9.05 3.44
C GLN A 12 20.08 9.90 4.42
N ALA A 13 19.81 9.34 5.61
CA ALA A 13 19.18 10.08 6.69
C ALA A 13 20.25 10.68 7.59
N GLU A 14 20.41 12.00 7.58
CA GLU A 14 21.39 12.72 8.41
C GLU A 14 20.99 12.72 9.89
N LYS A 15 19.68 12.78 10.16
CA LYS A 15 19.11 12.83 11.51
C LYS A 15 18.46 11.50 11.86
N ASN A 16 18.57 11.12 13.12
CA ASN A 16 17.75 10.04 13.65
C ASN A 16 16.34 10.55 13.93
N GLN A 17 15.36 10.00 13.19
CA GLN A 17 13.95 10.34 13.29
C GLN A 17 13.07 9.15 12.94
N LYS A 18 11.77 9.25 13.18
CA LYS A 18 10.82 8.22 12.72
C LYS A 18 10.82 8.13 11.21
N LEU A 19 10.81 6.89 10.67
CA LEU A 19 10.81 6.67 9.21
C LEU A 19 9.68 7.42 8.52
N ILE A 20 8.49 7.46 9.11
CA ILE A 20 7.35 8.19 8.54
C ILE A 20 7.65 9.66 8.31
N ARG A 21 8.39 10.32 9.21
CA ARG A 21 8.76 11.73 9.06
C ARG A 21 9.77 11.90 7.93
N PHE A 22 10.78 11.04 7.88
CA PHE A 22 11.76 11.06 6.79
C PHE A 22 11.07 10.88 5.42
N LEU A 23 10.19 9.88 5.29
CA LEU A 23 9.48 9.63 4.02
C LEU A 23 8.59 10.80 3.59
N ARG A 24 7.83 11.38 4.52
CA ARG A 24 6.86 12.43 4.21
C ARG A 24 7.48 13.81 4.09
N ASP A 25 8.36 14.17 5.02
CA ASP A 25 8.81 15.56 5.18
C ASP A 25 10.07 15.83 4.34
N GLU A 26 10.97 14.85 4.22
CA GLU A 26 12.20 14.99 3.43
C GLU A 26 12.03 14.45 1.99
N LEU A 27 11.51 13.22 1.82
CA LEU A 27 11.34 12.63 0.50
C LEU A 27 10.01 12.98 -0.19
N ARG A 28 9.08 13.64 0.50
CA ARG A 28 7.76 14.04 -0.01
C ARG A 28 6.87 12.87 -0.48
N LEU A 29 7.12 11.67 0.04
CA LEU A 29 6.31 10.48 -0.25
C LEU A 29 5.03 10.51 0.59
N THR A 30 4.03 11.21 0.13
CA THR A 30 2.81 11.54 0.88
C THR A 30 1.74 10.45 0.88
N SER A 31 1.92 9.35 0.11
CA SER A 31 1.07 8.17 0.20
C SER A 31 1.19 7.48 1.57
N VAL A 32 2.35 7.60 2.21
CA VAL A 32 2.56 7.11 3.58
C VAL A 32 1.80 8.01 4.54
N LYS A 33 0.58 7.61 4.91
CA LYS A 33 -0.31 8.46 5.73
C LYS A 33 -0.01 8.35 7.21
N ASP A 34 -0.02 9.49 7.91
CA ASP A 34 0.08 9.54 9.37
C ASP A 34 -1.33 9.62 9.98
N GLY A 35 -1.83 8.48 10.47
CA GLY A 35 -3.16 8.41 11.06
C GLY A 35 -3.15 8.34 12.59
N CYS A 36 -2.08 7.82 13.22
CA CYS A 36 -2.04 7.68 14.68
C CYS A 36 -0.67 7.96 15.30
N SER A 37 0.43 7.91 14.54
CA SER A 37 1.84 8.02 15.01
C SER A 37 2.25 7.01 16.11
N GLU A 38 1.39 6.07 16.49
CA GLU A 38 1.53 5.18 17.65
C GLU A 38 1.68 3.69 17.28
N GLY A 39 1.77 3.38 16.00
CA GLY A 39 1.86 1.98 15.55
C GLY A 39 0.53 1.20 15.58
N ALA A 40 -0.63 1.86 15.71
CA ALA A 40 -1.93 1.19 15.79
C ALA A 40 -2.61 1.01 14.42
N CYS A 41 -2.84 2.11 13.68
CA CYS A 41 -3.80 2.14 12.57
C CYS A 41 -3.35 1.52 11.25
N GLY A 42 -2.07 1.33 11.01
CA GLY A 42 -1.54 0.71 9.78
C GLY A 42 -1.64 1.54 8.50
N THR A 43 -2.13 2.80 8.55
CA THR A 43 -2.22 3.65 7.35
C THR A 43 -0.85 4.04 6.79
N CYS A 44 0.19 3.93 7.60
CA CYS A 44 1.58 4.22 7.26
C CYS A 44 2.38 2.97 6.87
N HIS A 45 1.73 1.85 6.50
CA HIS A 45 2.48 0.68 6.07
C HIS A 45 3.36 0.98 4.85
N VAL A 46 4.59 0.48 4.92
CA VAL A 46 5.57 0.39 3.84
C VAL A 46 6.12 -1.03 3.84
N LEU A 47 6.72 -1.50 2.74
CA LEU A 47 7.52 -2.71 2.82
C LEU A 47 8.93 -2.35 3.29
N ILE A 48 9.43 -3.07 4.29
CA ILE A 48 10.84 -3.06 4.67
C ILE A 48 11.36 -4.48 4.44
N ASP A 49 12.29 -4.64 3.52
CA ASP A 49 12.80 -5.94 3.06
C ASP A 49 11.66 -6.92 2.73
N GLY A 50 10.64 -6.45 2.00
CA GLY A 50 9.48 -7.24 1.59
C GLY A 50 8.40 -7.47 2.66
N LYS A 51 8.58 -6.96 3.89
CA LYS A 51 7.62 -7.15 4.98
C LYS A 51 6.82 -5.87 5.25
N ALA A 52 5.50 -5.97 5.31
CA ALA A 52 4.63 -4.85 5.66
C ALA A 52 4.92 -4.38 7.10
N THR A 53 5.40 -3.16 7.22
CA THR A 53 5.85 -2.56 8.49
C THR A 53 5.28 -1.15 8.61
N LYS A 54 4.84 -0.79 9.81
CA LYS A 54 4.31 0.56 10.11
C LYS A 54 5.45 1.58 10.19
N ALA A 55 5.53 2.52 9.26
CA ALA A 55 6.62 3.49 9.17
C ALA A 55 6.72 4.43 10.39
N CYS A 56 5.67 4.57 11.18
CA CYS A 56 5.71 5.37 12.41
C CYS A 56 6.43 4.68 13.57
N VAL A 57 6.80 3.40 13.44
CA VAL A 57 7.47 2.63 14.52
C VAL A 57 8.98 2.73 14.43
N PRO A 58 9.67 2.32 13.34
CA PRO A 58 11.12 2.34 13.27
C PRO A 58 11.68 3.77 13.17
N SER A 59 12.86 3.95 13.73
CA SER A 59 13.69 5.13 13.50
C SER A 59 14.71 4.87 12.40
N THR A 60 15.17 5.94 11.74
CA THR A 60 16.07 5.86 10.59
C THR A 60 17.41 5.21 10.90
N ASP A 61 17.93 5.34 12.13
CA ASP A 61 19.17 4.70 12.59
C ASP A 61 19.15 3.16 12.53
N LYS A 62 17.96 2.54 12.55
CA LYS A 62 17.77 1.09 12.50
C LYS A 62 17.58 0.53 11.08
N LEU A 63 17.72 1.38 10.09
CA LEU A 63 17.39 1.05 8.69
C LEU A 63 18.61 0.97 7.78
N GLU A 64 19.82 0.97 8.35
CA GLU A 64 21.06 0.83 7.58
C GLU A 64 20.99 -0.40 6.65
N GLY A 65 21.25 -0.20 5.37
CA GLY A 65 21.22 -1.25 4.33
C GLY A 65 19.86 -1.84 4.00
N LYS A 66 18.76 -1.32 4.57
CA LYS A 66 17.41 -1.81 4.32
C LYS A 66 16.84 -1.30 3.00
N THR A 67 15.90 -2.09 2.44
CA THR A 67 15.13 -1.69 1.26
C THR A 67 13.70 -1.37 1.65
N ILE A 68 13.25 -0.18 1.31
CA ILE A 68 11.93 0.34 1.64
C ILE A 68 11.16 0.58 0.36
N LEU A 69 9.91 0.09 0.30
CA LEU A 69 9.00 0.33 -0.81
C LEU A 69 7.72 0.98 -0.30
N THR A 70 7.34 2.08 -0.92
CA THR A 70 6.02 2.75 -0.74
C THR A 70 5.13 2.52 -1.96
N VAL A 71 3.89 2.96 -1.92
CA VAL A 71 2.98 2.83 -3.08
C VAL A 71 3.52 3.57 -4.31
N GLU A 72 4.22 4.71 -4.12
CA GLU A 72 4.85 5.45 -5.22
C GLU A 72 5.91 4.62 -5.95
N GLY A 73 6.56 3.68 -5.26
CA GLY A 73 7.61 2.83 -5.81
C GLY A 73 7.11 1.55 -6.49
N LEU A 74 5.81 1.28 -6.49
CA LEU A 74 5.23 0.17 -7.25
C LEU A 74 5.45 0.38 -8.75
N SER A 75 5.58 -0.70 -9.51
CA SER A 75 5.57 -0.63 -10.97
C SER A 75 4.26 -0.03 -11.50
N ASP A 76 4.28 0.55 -12.69
CA ASP A 76 3.06 1.13 -13.29
C ASP A 76 1.98 0.07 -13.46
N TRP A 77 2.36 -1.16 -13.86
CA TRP A 77 1.45 -2.28 -13.92
C TRP A 77 0.78 -2.58 -12.57
N GLU A 78 1.54 -2.65 -11.49
CA GLU A 78 0.97 -2.90 -10.15
C GLU A 78 0.04 -1.77 -9.71
N LYS A 79 0.40 -0.52 -9.99
CA LYS A 79 -0.47 0.63 -9.71
C LYS A 79 -1.79 0.52 -10.44
N ASP A 80 -1.77 0.16 -11.73
CA ASP A 80 -2.97 -0.02 -12.55
C ASP A 80 -3.83 -1.15 -12.00
N VAL A 81 -3.22 -2.30 -11.65
CA VAL A 81 -3.92 -3.44 -11.07
C VAL A 81 -4.62 -3.08 -9.77
N TYR A 82 -3.91 -2.48 -8.81
CA TYR A 82 -4.52 -2.12 -7.53
C TYR A 82 -5.58 -1.02 -7.69
N THR A 83 -5.35 -0.05 -8.56
CA THR A 83 -6.32 1.01 -8.86
C THR A 83 -7.60 0.41 -9.44
N TYR A 84 -7.48 -0.45 -10.44
CA TYR A 84 -8.62 -1.13 -11.05
C TYR A 84 -9.35 -2.02 -10.04
N ALA A 85 -8.63 -2.91 -9.36
CA ALA A 85 -9.22 -3.92 -8.48
C ALA A 85 -9.96 -3.28 -7.29
N PHE A 86 -9.35 -2.30 -6.63
CA PHE A 86 -9.98 -1.60 -5.51
C PHE A 86 -11.14 -0.72 -5.97
N GLY A 87 -11.02 -0.07 -7.12
CA GLY A 87 -12.10 0.70 -7.73
C GLY A 87 -13.29 -0.19 -8.11
N LYS A 88 -13.03 -1.28 -8.83
CA LYS A 88 -14.07 -2.24 -9.29
C LYS A 88 -14.80 -2.91 -8.15
N ALA A 89 -14.10 -3.28 -7.09
CA ALA A 89 -14.70 -3.83 -5.88
C ALA A 89 -15.50 -2.80 -5.06
N GLY A 90 -15.36 -1.50 -5.35
CA GLY A 90 -15.93 -0.42 -4.53
C GLY A 90 -15.28 -0.34 -3.14
N ALA A 91 -14.00 -0.65 -3.05
CA ALA A 91 -13.22 -0.72 -1.81
C ALA A 91 -12.80 0.66 -1.29
N VAL A 92 -13.03 1.73 -2.06
CA VAL A 92 -12.56 3.08 -1.74
C VAL A 92 -13.72 3.97 -1.37
N GLN A 93 -13.60 4.69 -0.24
CA GLN A 93 -14.48 5.80 0.13
C GLN A 93 -13.62 7.05 0.36
N CYS A 94 -13.19 7.37 1.57
CA CYS A 94 -12.32 8.53 1.80
C CYS A 94 -10.89 8.36 1.26
N GLY A 95 -10.44 7.13 1.03
CA GLY A 95 -9.14 6.80 0.44
C GLY A 95 -7.95 6.84 1.42
N PHE A 96 -8.13 7.33 2.64
CA PHE A 96 -7.01 7.56 3.57
C PHE A 96 -6.26 6.28 3.97
N CYS A 97 -6.96 5.17 4.19
CA CYS A 97 -6.36 3.89 4.56
C CYS A 97 -5.78 3.11 3.36
N ILE A 98 -6.19 3.46 2.13
CA ILE A 98 -5.93 2.63 0.93
C ILE A 98 -4.45 2.41 0.65
N PRO A 99 -3.55 3.41 0.72
CA PRO A 99 -2.13 3.15 0.50
C PRO A 99 -1.55 2.08 1.44
N GLY A 100 -1.89 2.14 2.73
CA GLY A 100 -1.48 1.13 3.70
C GLY A 100 -2.09 -0.24 3.43
N MET A 101 -3.35 -0.31 2.96
CA MET A 101 -4.01 -1.56 2.56
C MET A 101 -3.35 -2.19 1.34
N VAL A 102 -3.00 -1.37 0.33
CA VAL A 102 -2.29 -1.82 -0.88
C VAL A 102 -0.92 -2.41 -0.52
N ILE A 103 -0.16 -1.77 0.35
CA ILE A 103 1.15 -2.31 0.80
C ILE A 103 0.98 -3.63 1.55
N SER A 104 -0.04 -3.76 2.40
CA SER A 104 -0.33 -5.02 3.08
C SER A 104 -0.77 -6.12 2.11
N ALA A 105 -1.58 -5.76 1.10
CA ALA A 105 -1.95 -6.67 0.02
C ALA A 105 -0.73 -7.09 -0.82
N LYS A 106 0.14 -6.14 -1.18
CA LYS A 106 1.39 -6.43 -1.91
C LYS A 106 2.26 -7.44 -1.15
N ALA A 107 2.48 -7.24 0.14
CA ALA A 107 3.25 -8.18 0.96
C ALA A 107 2.65 -9.60 0.95
N LEU A 108 1.33 -9.71 0.99
CA LEU A 108 0.64 -10.99 0.87
C LEU A 108 0.84 -11.60 -0.53
N LEU A 109 0.57 -10.84 -1.59
CA LEU A 109 0.55 -11.35 -2.96
C LEU A 109 1.94 -11.70 -3.49
N ASP A 110 3.00 -11.05 -2.99
CA ASP A 110 4.38 -11.44 -3.28
C ASP A 110 4.73 -12.81 -2.65
N ALA A 111 4.15 -13.12 -1.49
CA ALA A 111 4.38 -14.39 -0.80
C ALA A 111 3.42 -15.50 -1.26
N ASN A 112 2.17 -15.16 -1.54
CA ASN A 112 1.11 -16.07 -1.97
C ASN A 112 0.27 -15.43 -3.09
N PRO A 113 0.52 -15.76 -4.36
CA PRO A 113 -0.20 -15.16 -5.49
C PRO A 113 -1.69 -15.57 -5.61
N ALA A 114 -2.13 -16.60 -4.87
CA ALA A 114 -3.50 -17.10 -4.91
C ALA A 114 -4.06 -17.26 -3.48
N PRO A 115 -4.21 -16.15 -2.73
CA PRO A 115 -4.64 -16.21 -1.34
C PRO A 115 -6.12 -16.59 -1.22
N THR A 116 -6.46 -17.24 -0.12
CA THR A 116 -7.85 -17.41 0.30
C THR A 116 -8.41 -16.09 0.83
N ARG A 117 -9.73 -16.04 1.01
CA ARG A 117 -10.40 -14.89 1.60
C ARG A 117 -9.94 -14.61 3.04
N GLU A 118 -9.72 -15.68 3.80
CA GLU A 118 -9.22 -15.62 5.18
C GLU A 118 -7.79 -15.07 5.23
N GLU A 119 -6.93 -15.48 4.31
CA GLU A 119 -5.56 -14.98 4.21
C GLU A 119 -5.55 -13.49 3.83
N ALA A 120 -6.40 -13.08 2.89
CA ALA A 120 -6.55 -11.67 2.53
C ALA A 120 -7.06 -10.83 3.71
N ALA A 121 -8.05 -11.33 4.47
CA ALA A 121 -8.53 -10.67 5.67
C ALA A 121 -7.44 -10.58 6.75
N PHE A 122 -6.67 -11.66 6.93
CA PHE A 122 -5.58 -11.69 7.90
C PHE A 122 -4.44 -10.73 7.54
N ALA A 123 -4.13 -10.56 6.26
CA ALA A 123 -3.07 -9.66 5.81
C ALA A 123 -3.34 -8.19 6.21
N ILE A 124 -4.60 -7.77 6.19
CA ILE A 124 -5.00 -6.40 6.52
C ILE A 124 -5.46 -6.22 7.97
N ARG A 125 -5.34 -7.23 8.85
CA ARG A 125 -5.79 -7.17 10.25
C ARG A 125 -5.18 -6.01 11.06
N ASN A 126 -4.03 -5.52 10.65
CA ASN A 126 -3.32 -4.40 11.27
C ASN A 126 -3.60 -3.05 10.59
N ASN A 127 -4.55 -2.99 9.65
CA ASN A 127 -4.95 -1.79 8.96
C ASN A 127 -6.37 -1.39 9.37
N ILE A 128 -6.56 -0.17 9.85
CA ILE A 128 -7.86 0.33 10.27
C ILE A 128 -8.51 1.10 9.12
N CYS A 129 -9.75 0.71 8.78
CA CYS A 129 -10.65 1.47 7.93
C CYS A 129 -11.94 1.77 8.67
N ARG A 130 -12.37 3.04 8.71
CA ARG A 130 -13.63 3.45 9.36
C ARG A 130 -14.82 3.51 8.39
N CYS A 131 -14.57 3.43 7.09
CA CYS A 131 -15.57 3.70 6.07
C CYS A 131 -16.25 2.45 5.51
N THR A 132 -15.48 1.41 5.14
CA THR A 132 -15.89 0.36 4.19
C THR A 132 -16.46 -0.91 4.82
N GLY A 133 -16.17 -1.17 6.10
CA GLY A 133 -16.48 -2.46 6.72
C GLY A 133 -15.65 -3.64 6.20
N TYR A 134 -14.54 -3.40 5.47
CA TYR A 134 -13.52 -4.35 5.02
C TYR A 134 -13.91 -5.32 3.90
N VAL A 135 -15.16 -5.77 3.80
CA VAL A 135 -15.59 -6.80 2.84
C VAL A 135 -15.12 -6.48 1.41
N LYS A 136 -15.41 -5.25 0.95
CA LYS A 136 -15.02 -4.79 -0.39
C LYS A 136 -13.51 -4.62 -0.56
N ILE A 137 -12.77 -4.32 0.51
CA ILE A 137 -11.31 -4.27 0.46
C ILE A 137 -10.75 -5.68 0.24
N ILE A 138 -11.27 -6.68 0.94
CA ILE A 138 -10.89 -8.08 0.75
C ILE A 138 -11.21 -8.53 -0.68
N ASP A 139 -12.39 -8.20 -1.20
CA ASP A 139 -12.77 -8.48 -2.60
C ASP A 139 -11.78 -7.82 -3.57
N GLY A 140 -11.37 -6.59 -3.32
CA GLY A 140 -10.36 -5.88 -4.11
C GLY A 140 -8.99 -6.57 -4.09
N ILE A 141 -8.55 -7.09 -2.95
CA ILE A 141 -7.29 -7.84 -2.82
C ILE A 141 -7.36 -9.13 -3.65
N LEU A 142 -8.46 -9.88 -3.56
CA LEU A 142 -8.64 -11.12 -4.33
C LEU A 142 -8.70 -10.86 -5.84
N LEU A 143 -9.37 -9.79 -6.25
CA LEU A 143 -9.39 -9.37 -7.64
C LEU A 143 -8.00 -8.94 -8.14
N ALA A 144 -7.23 -8.20 -7.34
CA ALA A 144 -5.86 -7.85 -7.67
C ALA A 144 -4.98 -9.11 -7.83
N ALA A 145 -5.14 -10.10 -6.94
CA ALA A 145 -4.43 -11.38 -7.04
C ALA A 145 -4.72 -12.11 -8.35
N GLU A 146 -5.99 -12.15 -8.77
CA GLU A 146 -6.40 -12.76 -10.03
C GLU A 146 -5.78 -12.03 -11.24
N ILE A 147 -5.83 -10.70 -11.27
CA ILE A 147 -5.28 -9.89 -12.36
C ILE A 147 -3.76 -10.05 -12.43
N LEU A 148 -3.05 -9.98 -11.31
CA LEU A 148 -1.60 -10.15 -11.27
C LEU A 148 -1.17 -11.53 -11.78
N ARG A 149 -1.93 -12.58 -11.46
CA ARG A 149 -1.67 -13.96 -11.89
C ARG A 149 -1.98 -14.17 -13.37
N THR A 150 -3.06 -13.58 -13.88
CA THR A 150 -3.48 -13.76 -15.29
C THR A 150 -2.77 -12.81 -16.25
N GLY A 151 -2.18 -11.72 -15.75
CA GLY A 151 -1.54 -10.68 -16.55
C GLY A 151 -2.52 -9.89 -17.45
N LYS A 152 -3.83 -9.99 -17.17
CA LYS A 152 -4.86 -9.32 -17.98
C LYS A 152 -5.66 -8.35 -17.11
N LEU A 153 -5.52 -7.08 -17.40
CA LEU A 153 -6.41 -6.07 -16.88
C LEU A 153 -7.66 -6.05 -17.77
N PRO A 154 -8.88 -6.25 -17.24
CA PRO A 154 -10.09 -6.14 -18.04
C PRO A 154 -10.21 -4.73 -18.63
N ASP A 155 -10.72 -4.62 -19.86
CA ASP A 155 -10.96 -3.33 -20.50
C ASP A 155 -11.87 -2.48 -19.60
N CYS A 156 -11.39 -1.31 -19.22
CA CYS A 156 -12.13 -0.39 -18.37
C CYS A 156 -13.11 0.43 -19.19
N LEU A 157 -14.26 -0.16 -19.55
CA LEU A 157 -15.34 0.54 -20.23
C LEU A 157 -16.12 1.52 -19.32
N LEU A 158 -15.74 1.63 -18.04
CA LEU A 158 -16.48 2.42 -17.04
C LEU A 158 -16.45 3.93 -17.28
N TYR A 159 -15.48 4.42 -18.09
CA TYR A 159 -15.35 5.86 -18.41
C TYR A 159 -15.95 6.27 -19.76
N THR A 160 -16.53 5.32 -20.50
CA THR A 160 -17.10 5.57 -21.83
C THR A 160 -18.62 5.64 -21.84
N SER A 161 -19.30 5.38 -20.71
CA SER A 161 -20.72 5.63 -20.58
C SER A 161 -20.97 7.13 -20.46
N PRO A 162 -21.70 7.75 -21.38
CA PRO A 162 -22.14 9.13 -21.20
C PRO A 162 -22.91 9.26 -19.90
N SER A 163 -22.65 10.35 -19.15
CA SER A 163 -23.44 10.66 -17.96
C SER A 163 -24.90 10.82 -18.35
N PRO A 164 -25.86 10.32 -17.56
CA PRO A 164 -27.29 10.60 -17.80
C PRO A 164 -27.65 12.09 -17.79
N ARG A 165 -26.70 12.96 -17.53
CA ARG A 165 -26.85 14.42 -17.49
C ARG A 165 -26.21 15.13 -18.67
N ASP A 166 -25.51 14.39 -19.53
CA ASP A 166 -24.98 14.87 -20.80
C ASP A 166 -26.05 14.56 -21.89
#